data_54fe0adaa14478e8f55db63d23da92eb
#
_entry.id   54fe0adaa14478e8f55db63d23da92eb
#
_cell.length_a   1.000
_cell.length_b   1.000
_cell.length_c   1.000
_cell.angle_alpha   90.00
_cell.angle_beta   90.00
_cell.angle_gamma   90.00
#
_symmetry.space_group_name_H-M   'P 1'
#
loop_
_entity.id
_entity.type
_entity.pdbx_description
1 polymer ?
#
loop_
_entity_poly.entity_id
_entity_poly.type
_entity_poly.pdbx_seq_one_letter_code
_entity_poly.pdbx_strand_id
1 'polypeptide(L)'
;MLAATLEVEPELAPARPALALLAVFSWSVGTFLYCAVGVFVGVRMLTVPFRPADLTPPYWVAMGATAITVVAGARIVQMADAPMVDATRGLIAGASVFFWAFGTWLIPPLVIAGWWRHVRHRIPFRYEATLWSIVFPLGMYGVGSQFLGDVDHLPIVHTIGYVEMWVALAAWTGTFVWMLVTIWRDVLRPVRPARRADRSPPAR
;
A
#
# COMPACT_ATOMS: atom_id res chain seq x y z
N MET A 1 9.97 -2.73 11.38
CA MET A 1 10.66 -3.34 10.25
C MET A 1 12.17 -3.07 10.28
N LEU A 2 12.65 -1.82 10.19
CA LEU A 2 14.09 -1.50 10.23
C LEU A 2 14.80 -2.09 11.46
N ALA A 3 14.26 -1.91 12.67
CA ALA A 3 14.84 -2.44 13.89
C ALA A 3 15.00 -3.97 13.86
N ALA A 4 14.01 -4.70 13.32
CA ALA A 4 14.08 -6.14 13.16
C ALA A 4 15.09 -6.61 12.09
N THR A 5 15.43 -5.74 11.14
CA THR A 5 16.47 -6.03 10.14
C THR A 5 17.86 -5.78 10.71
N LEU A 6 18.05 -4.70 11.45
CA LEU A 6 19.34 -4.33 12.07
C LEU A 6 19.76 -5.29 13.20
N GLU A 7 18.82 -6.00 13.81
CA GLU A 7 19.10 -6.98 14.85
C GLU A 7 20.02 -8.10 14.38
N VAL A 8 20.01 -8.43 13.09
CA VAL A 8 20.83 -9.51 12.49
C VAL A 8 22.31 -9.11 12.36
N GLU A 9 22.63 -7.82 12.38
CA GLU A 9 23.99 -7.32 12.25
C GLU A 9 24.85 -7.69 13.49
N PRO A 10 26.00 -8.37 13.33
CA PRO A 10 26.82 -8.80 14.44
C PRO A 10 27.33 -7.66 15.35
N GLU A 11 27.60 -6.50 14.75
CA GLU A 11 28.05 -5.30 15.48
C GLU A 11 27.00 -4.73 16.41
N LEU A 12 25.72 -5.01 16.14
CA LEU A 12 24.59 -4.54 16.93
C LEU A 12 24.08 -5.56 17.95
N ALA A 13 24.78 -6.69 18.13
CA ALA A 13 24.41 -7.72 19.10
C ALA A 13 24.11 -7.18 20.51
N PRO A 14 24.86 -6.21 21.09
CA PRO A 14 24.57 -5.64 22.40
C PRO A 14 23.26 -4.83 22.42
N ALA A 15 22.82 -4.32 21.25
CA ALA A 15 21.61 -3.50 21.11
C ALA A 15 20.35 -4.34 20.79
N ARG A 16 20.47 -5.65 20.57
CA ARG A 16 19.34 -6.53 20.21
C ARG A 16 18.11 -6.39 21.11
N PRO A 17 18.23 -6.41 22.45
CA PRO A 17 17.04 -6.26 23.30
C PRO A 17 16.34 -4.91 23.14
N ALA A 18 17.12 -3.83 22.93
CA ALA A 18 16.55 -2.49 22.70
C ALA A 18 15.90 -2.39 21.31
N LEU A 19 16.51 -2.99 20.27
CA LEU A 19 15.94 -3.05 18.93
C LEU A 19 14.65 -3.87 18.91
N ALA A 20 14.61 -4.99 19.62
CA ALA A 20 13.42 -5.81 19.77
C ALA A 20 12.30 -5.06 20.48
N LEU A 21 12.60 -4.37 21.59
CA LEU A 21 11.64 -3.52 22.29
C LEU A 21 11.09 -2.44 21.36
N LEU A 22 11.96 -1.73 20.63
CA LEU A 22 11.57 -0.69 19.68
C LEU A 22 10.69 -1.25 18.54
N ALA A 23 11.04 -2.42 18.03
CA ALA A 23 10.29 -3.08 16.96
C ALA A 23 8.86 -3.44 17.42
N VAL A 24 8.73 -4.12 18.56
CA VAL A 24 7.42 -4.51 19.12
C VAL A 24 6.61 -3.28 19.51
N PHE A 25 7.22 -2.28 20.16
CA PHE A 25 6.55 -1.04 20.53
C PHE A 25 6.00 -0.30 19.31
N SER A 26 6.85 -0.08 18.30
CA SER A 26 6.45 0.64 17.09
C SER A 26 5.36 -0.11 16.30
N TRP A 27 5.47 -1.44 16.23
CA TRP A 27 4.46 -2.29 15.59
C TRP A 27 3.12 -2.21 16.31
N SER A 28 3.13 -2.28 17.67
CA SER A 28 1.93 -2.21 18.48
C SER A 28 1.23 -0.86 18.35
N VAL A 29 1.98 0.25 18.45
CA VAL A 29 1.44 1.61 18.27
C VAL A 29 0.89 1.80 16.85
N GLY A 30 1.64 1.37 15.82
CA GLY A 30 1.19 1.47 14.43
C GLY A 30 -0.10 0.69 14.18
N THR A 31 -0.19 -0.53 14.71
CA THR A 31 -1.39 -1.37 14.62
C THR A 31 -2.59 -0.74 15.32
N PHE A 32 -2.40 -0.21 16.52
CA PHE A 32 -3.46 0.49 17.27
C PHE A 32 -3.97 1.72 16.51
N LEU A 33 -3.05 2.55 16.01
CA LEU A 33 -3.41 3.74 15.23
C LEU A 33 -4.11 3.38 13.92
N TYR A 34 -3.68 2.32 13.25
CA TYR A 34 -4.36 1.82 12.05
C TYR A 34 -5.81 1.43 12.35
N CYS A 35 -6.04 0.66 13.41
CA CYS A 35 -7.40 0.27 13.81
C CYS A 35 -8.26 1.50 14.17
N ALA A 36 -7.70 2.46 14.91
CA ALA A 36 -8.39 3.70 15.26
C ALA A 36 -8.79 4.50 14.02
N VAL A 37 -7.85 4.72 13.08
CA VAL A 37 -8.13 5.40 11.82
C VAL A 37 -9.16 4.62 10.97
N GLY A 38 -9.07 3.28 10.95
CA GLY A 38 -10.02 2.42 10.27
C GLY A 38 -11.46 2.61 10.77
N VAL A 39 -11.65 2.74 12.09
CA VAL A 39 -12.95 3.05 12.70
C VAL A 39 -13.46 4.43 12.25
N PHE A 40 -12.61 5.46 12.28
CA PHE A 40 -13.00 6.80 11.82
C PHE A 40 -13.40 6.83 10.35
N VAL A 41 -12.62 6.15 9.48
CA VAL A 41 -12.93 6.03 8.05
C VAL A 41 -14.25 5.27 7.86
N GLY A 42 -14.45 4.16 8.58
CA GLY A 42 -15.69 3.39 8.53
C GLY A 42 -16.91 4.22 8.94
N VAL A 43 -16.83 4.94 10.06
CA VAL A 43 -17.89 5.85 10.53
C VAL A 43 -18.17 6.93 9.48
N ARG A 44 -17.14 7.54 8.90
CA ARG A 44 -17.30 8.53 7.83
C ARG A 44 -18.03 7.94 6.62
N MET A 45 -17.68 6.73 6.19
CA MET A 45 -18.33 6.08 5.06
C MET A 45 -19.82 5.76 5.30
N LEU A 46 -20.21 5.57 6.57
CA LEU A 46 -21.59 5.29 6.95
C LEU A 46 -22.42 6.57 7.17
N THR A 47 -21.79 7.68 7.59
CA THR A 47 -22.51 8.90 8.00
C THR A 47 -22.50 10.01 6.95
N VAL A 48 -21.54 10.00 6.01
CA VAL A 48 -21.41 11.03 4.99
C VAL A 48 -21.77 10.46 3.61
N PRO A 49 -22.61 11.16 2.81
CA PRO A 49 -22.94 10.72 1.45
C PRO A 49 -21.67 10.55 0.61
N PHE A 50 -21.51 9.36 0.05
CA PHE A 50 -20.30 8.96 -0.67
C PHE A 50 -20.51 9.17 -2.18
N ARG A 51 -19.68 10.01 -2.80
CA ARG A 51 -19.74 10.30 -4.24
C ARG A 51 -18.69 9.47 -4.97
N PRO A 52 -18.95 9.05 -6.23
CA PRO A 52 -17.96 8.32 -7.02
C PRO A 52 -16.63 9.07 -7.18
N ALA A 53 -16.68 10.40 -7.21
CA ALA A 53 -15.49 11.25 -7.30
C ALA A 53 -14.58 11.18 -6.04
N ASP A 54 -15.15 10.84 -4.88
CA ASP A 54 -14.42 10.76 -3.61
C ASP A 54 -13.58 9.47 -3.51
N LEU A 55 -13.92 8.43 -4.31
CA LEU A 55 -13.20 7.16 -4.38
C LEU A 55 -11.88 7.28 -5.16
N THR A 56 -10.93 7.99 -4.60
CA THR A 56 -9.61 8.23 -5.21
C THR A 56 -8.63 7.08 -4.93
N PRO A 57 -7.55 6.92 -5.74
CA PRO A 57 -6.55 5.88 -5.55
C PRO A 57 -6.00 5.71 -4.12
N PRO A 58 -5.82 6.77 -3.30
CA PRO A 58 -5.38 6.68 -1.91
C PRO A 58 -6.20 5.75 -1.00
N TYR A 59 -7.43 5.40 -1.32
CA TYR A 59 -8.18 4.38 -0.56
C TYR A 59 -7.50 3.01 -0.53
N TRP A 60 -6.67 2.70 -1.54
CA TRP A 60 -5.87 1.47 -1.57
C TRP A 60 -4.81 1.41 -0.46
N VAL A 61 -4.41 2.55 0.10
CA VAL A 61 -3.47 2.61 1.23
C VAL A 61 -4.00 1.86 2.46
N ALA A 62 -5.32 1.74 2.61
CA ALA A 62 -5.90 0.92 3.68
C ALA A 62 -5.40 -0.54 3.61
N MET A 63 -5.40 -1.15 2.42
CA MET A 63 -4.83 -2.49 2.21
C MET A 63 -3.30 -2.48 2.36
N GLY A 64 -2.63 -1.45 1.86
CA GLY A 64 -1.18 -1.31 1.99
C GLY A 64 -0.70 -1.25 3.45
N ALA A 65 -1.46 -0.59 4.33
CA ALA A 65 -1.12 -0.51 5.74
C ALA A 65 -1.26 -1.87 6.45
N THR A 66 -2.28 -2.68 6.11
CA THR A 66 -2.35 -4.07 6.61
C THR A 66 -1.16 -4.88 6.13
N ALA A 67 -0.78 -4.77 4.86
CA ALA A 67 0.35 -5.50 4.29
C ALA A 67 1.68 -5.15 4.98
N ILE A 68 1.95 -3.86 5.26
CA ILE A 68 3.13 -3.44 6.01
C ILE A 68 3.12 -4.02 7.43
N THR A 69 1.96 -4.04 8.09
CA THR A 69 1.80 -4.62 9.43
C THR A 69 2.15 -6.12 9.42
N VAL A 70 1.71 -6.84 8.38
CA VAL A 70 2.04 -8.26 8.17
C VAL A 70 3.55 -8.46 7.98
N VAL A 71 4.19 -7.72 7.07
CA VAL A 71 5.64 -7.82 6.83
C VAL A 71 6.43 -7.52 8.09
N ALA A 72 6.06 -6.47 8.81
CA ALA A 72 6.72 -6.10 10.06
C ALA A 72 6.55 -7.19 11.13
N GLY A 73 5.35 -7.72 11.29
CA GLY A 73 5.07 -8.81 12.23
C GLY A 73 5.86 -10.07 11.90
N ALA A 74 5.85 -10.51 10.64
CA ALA A 74 6.62 -11.68 10.17
C ALA A 74 8.14 -11.51 10.40
N ARG A 75 8.67 -10.28 10.30
CA ARG A 75 10.08 -10.00 10.62
C ARG A 75 10.34 -9.99 12.12
N ILE A 76 9.45 -9.44 12.93
CA ILE A 76 9.60 -9.37 14.39
C ILE A 76 9.61 -10.77 14.99
N VAL A 77 8.72 -11.67 14.56
CA VAL A 77 8.66 -13.03 15.12
C VAL A 77 9.89 -13.87 14.83
N GLN A 78 10.73 -13.49 13.87
CA GLN A 78 12.00 -14.14 13.54
C GLN A 78 13.17 -13.66 14.42
N MET A 79 13.02 -12.57 15.19
CA MET A 79 14.09 -12.08 16.04
C MET A 79 14.42 -13.10 17.13
N ALA A 80 15.72 -13.41 17.26
CA ALA A 80 16.25 -14.34 18.26
C ALA A 80 16.76 -13.59 19.50
N ASP A 81 16.90 -14.30 20.62
CA ASP A 81 17.46 -13.77 21.88
C ASP A 81 16.79 -12.46 22.37
N ALA A 82 15.46 -12.36 22.14
CA ALA A 82 14.68 -11.16 22.39
C ALA A 82 13.49 -11.45 23.32
N PRO A 83 13.64 -11.33 24.64
CA PRO A 83 12.59 -11.69 25.64
C PRO A 83 11.24 -11.00 25.37
N MET A 84 11.25 -9.74 24.87
CA MET A 84 10.02 -9.03 24.51
C MET A 84 9.30 -9.70 23.33
N VAL A 85 10.05 -10.17 22.34
CA VAL A 85 9.49 -10.90 21.20
C VAL A 85 8.99 -12.27 21.65
N ASP A 86 9.73 -12.98 22.49
CA ASP A 86 9.32 -14.30 22.98
C ASP A 86 7.99 -14.23 23.75
N ALA A 87 7.83 -13.20 24.57
CA ALA A 87 6.59 -12.96 25.31
C ALA A 87 5.39 -12.62 24.41
N THR A 88 5.62 -12.03 23.22
CA THR A 88 4.57 -11.53 22.31
C THR A 88 4.48 -12.27 20.99
N ARG A 89 5.37 -13.22 20.73
CA ARG A 89 5.50 -13.94 19.45
C ARG A 89 4.19 -14.50 18.92
N GLY A 90 3.45 -15.24 19.74
CA GLY A 90 2.17 -15.82 19.36
C GLY A 90 1.10 -14.78 19.03
N LEU A 91 1.07 -13.66 19.78
CA LEU A 91 0.16 -12.56 19.50
C LEU A 91 0.49 -11.88 18.17
N ILE A 92 1.77 -11.58 17.90
CA ILE A 92 2.21 -10.92 16.68
C ILE A 92 1.97 -11.82 15.46
N ALA A 93 2.28 -13.11 15.55
CA ALA A 93 2.02 -14.08 14.49
C ALA A 93 0.53 -14.15 14.17
N GLY A 94 -0.31 -14.39 15.18
CA GLY A 94 -1.78 -14.47 15.00
C GLY A 94 -2.38 -13.17 14.45
N ALA A 95 -1.93 -12.01 14.95
CA ALA A 95 -2.37 -10.72 14.44
C ALA A 95 -1.92 -10.50 12.98
N SER A 96 -0.73 -10.96 12.60
CA SER A 96 -0.26 -10.87 11.20
C SER A 96 -1.17 -11.65 10.26
N VAL A 97 -1.58 -12.86 10.62
CA VAL A 97 -2.58 -13.65 9.85
C VAL A 97 -3.92 -12.92 9.77
N PHE A 98 -4.39 -12.35 10.88
CA PHE A 98 -5.63 -11.59 10.91
C PHE A 98 -5.58 -10.37 9.97
N PHE A 99 -4.50 -9.58 10.02
CA PHE A 99 -4.33 -8.42 9.14
C PHE A 99 -4.16 -8.82 7.68
N TRP A 100 -3.51 -9.96 7.39
CA TRP A 100 -3.42 -10.49 6.05
C TRP A 100 -4.82 -10.86 5.51
N ALA A 101 -5.61 -11.56 6.29
CA ALA A 101 -6.99 -11.95 5.91
C ALA A 101 -7.87 -10.71 5.67
N PHE A 102 -7.76 -9.69 6.55
CA PHE A 102 -8.48 -8.43 6.38
C PHE A 102 -8.01 -7.65 5.14
N GLY A 103 -6.69 -7.58 4.89
CA GLY A 103 -6.14 -6.99 3.67
C GLY A 103 -6.63 -7.68 2.40
N THR A 104 -6.69 -9.01 2.41
CA THR A 104 -7.26 -9.82 1.33
C THR A 104 -8.74 -9.48 1.10
N TRP A 105 -9.50 -9.36 2.17
CA TRP A 105 -10.92 -8.99 2.11
C TRP A 105 -11.13 -7.57 1.55
N LEU A 106 -10.19 -6.64 1.73
CA LEU A 106 -10.29 -5.29 1.18
C LEU A 106 -10.14 -5.24 -0.35
N ILE A 107 -9.48 -6.22 -0.98
CA ILE A 107 -9.24 -6.23 -2.43
C ILE A 107 -10.55 -6.17 -3.24
N PRO A 108 -11.54 -7.08 -3.05
CA PRO A 108 -12.80 -7.03 -3.79
C PRO A 108 -13.56 -5.70 -3.65
N PRO A 109 -13.79 -5.13 -2.45
CA PRO A 109 -14.41 -3.82 -2.31
C PRO A 109 -13.67 -2.70 -3.06
N LEU A 110 -12.32 -2.68 -3.02
CA LEU A 110 -11.53 -1.66 -3.71
C LEU A 110 -11.63 -1.80 -5.23
N VAL A 111 -11.61 -3.02 -5.76
CA VAL A 111 -11.83 -3.29 -7.19
C VAL A 111 -13.23 -2.88 -7.62
N ILE A 112 -14.26 -3.23 -6.84
CA ILE A 112 -15.65 -2.86 -7.10
C ILE A 112 -15.80 -1.33 -7.08
N ALA A 113 -15.17 -0.65 -6.11
CA ALA A 113 -15.18 0.80 -6.01
C ALA A 113 -14.53 1.46 -7.25
N GLY A 114 -13.41 0.95 -7.72
CA GLY A 114 -12.75 1.38 -8.95
C GLY A 114 -13.63 1.18 -10.18
N TRP A 115 -14.23 -0.01 -10.32
CA TRP A 115 -15.19 -0.30 -11.38
C TRP A 115 -16.40 0.65 -11.34
N TRP A 116 -17.00 0.86 -10.17
CA TRP A 116 -18.13 1.77 -9.97
C TRP A 116 -17.78 3.20 -10.36
N ARG A 117 -16.59 3.68 -9.97
CA ARG A 117 -16.10 5.02 -10.34
C ARG A 117 -15.91 5.18 -11.85
N HIS A 118 -15.15 4.29 -12.47
CA HIS A 118 -14.69 4.48 -13.85
C HIS A 118 -15.64 3.92 -14.90
N VAL A 119 -16.29 2.78 -14.64
CA VAL A 119 -17.18 2.13 -15.61
C VAL A 119 -18.60 2.62 -15.44
N ARG A 120 -19.16 2.58 -14.21
CA ARG A 120 -20.58 2.94 -14.00
C ARG A 120 -20.82 4.44 -14.07
N HIS A 121 -19.92 5.26 -13.51
CA HIS A 121 -20.04 6.73 -13.49
C HIS A 121 -19.17 7.42 -14.52
N ARG A 122 -18.42 6.67 -15.34
CA ARG A 122 -17.62 7.18 -16.47
C ARG A 122 -16.67 8.31 -16.08
N ILE A 123 -16.16 8.32 -14.84
CA ILE A 123 -15.13 9.26 -14.44
C ILE A 123 -13.85 8.91 -15.22
N PRO A 124 -13.27 9.87 -15.97
CA PRO A 124 -12.12 9.59 -16.82
C PRO A 124 -10.95 9.01 -16.01
N PHE A 125 -10.39 7.91 -16.51
CA PHE A 125 -9.14 7.37 -15.98
C PHE A 125 -7.99 8.13 -16.62
N ARG A 126 -7.29 8.94 -15.83
CA ARG A 126 -6.16 9.76 -16.26
C ARG A 126 -4.95 9.45 -15.38
N TYR A 127 -3.75 9.71 -15.91
CA TYR A 127 -2.57 9.62 -15.07
C TYR A 127 -2.63 10.70 -13.97
N GLU A 128 -2.51 10.25 -12.76
CA GLU A 128 -2.36 11.06 -11.55
C GLU A 128 -1.27 10.42 -10.69
N ALA A 129 -0.45 11.25 -10.02
CA ALA A 129 0.59 10.73 -9.13
C ALA A 129 0.02 9.83 -8.02
N THR A 130 -1.24 10.01 -7.66
CA THR A 130 -1.97 9.19 -6.69
C THR A 130 -2.15 7.73 -7.13
N LEU A 131 -1.96 7.37 -8.42
CA LEU A 131 -1.99 5.97 -8.88
C LEU A 131 -0.93 5.11 -8.21
N TRP A 132 0.18 5.69 -7.77
CA TRP A 132 1.20 5.00 -6.99
C TRP A 132 0.68 4.49 -5.65
N SER A 133 -0.43 5.07 -5.15
CA SER A 133 -1.15 4.57 -3.98
C SER A 133 -1.89 3.24 -4.21
N ILE A 134 -2.00 2.77 -5.46
CA ILE A 134 -2.47 1.42 -5.82
C ILE A 134 -1.29 0.47 -5.95
N VAL A 135 -0.25 0.91 -6.67
CA VAL A 135 0.94 0.08 -6.97
C VAL A 135 1.65 -0.38 -5.70
N PHE A 136 1.89 0.56 -4.77
CA PHE A 136 2.58 0.25 -3.53
C PHE A 136 1.84 -0.79 -2.67
N PRO A 137 0.54 -0.66 -2.38
CA PRO A 137 -0.23 -1.68 -1.66
C PRO A 137 -0.20 -3.07 -2.31
N LEU A 138 -0.36 -3.17 -3.63
CA LEU A 138 -0.29 -4.44 -4.34
C LEU A 138 1.08 -5.12 -4.14
N GLY A 139 2.18 -4.36 -4.32
CA GLY A 139 3.52 -4.87 -4.09
C GLY A 139 3.76 -5.31 -2.66
N MET A 140 3.33 -4.51 -1.68
CA MET A 140 3.49 -4.84 -0.26
C MET A 140 2.63 -6.03 0.16
N TYR A 141 1.44 -6.21 -0.41
CA TYR A 141 0.60 -7.36 -0.15
C TYR A 141 1.24 -8.64 -0.69
N GLY A 142 1.81 -8.62 -1.90
CA GLY A 142 2.56 -9.74 -2.46
C GLY A 142 3.75 -10.14 -1.58
N VAL A 143 4.57 -9.17 -1.18
CA VAL A 143 5.72 -9.38 -0.27
C VAL A 143 5.26 -9.89 1.10
N GLY A 144 4.23 -9.27 1.69
CA GLY A 144 3.69 -9.67 2.98
C GLY A 144 3.15 -11.09 2.99
N SER A 145 2.47 -11.49 1.91
CA SER A 145 1.95 -12.84 1.76
C SER A 145 3.08 -13.88 1.65
N GLN A 146 4.17 -13.57 0.93
CA GLN A 146 5.31 -14.48 0.84
C GLN A 146 6.00 -14.63 2.20
N PHE A 147 6.33 -13.51 2.87
CA PHE A 147 6.96 -13.58 4.20
C PHE A 147 6.11 -14.32 5.22
N LEU A 148 4.81 -14.06 5.27
CA LEU A 148 3.91 -14.75 6.18
C LEU A 148 3.81 -16.24 5.82
N GLY A 149 3.72 -16.55 4.52
CA GLY A 149 3.67 -17.91 4.03
C GLY A 149 4.90 -18.73 4.38
N ASP A 150 6.08 -18.12 4.33
CA ASP A 150 7.34 -18.76 4.68
C ASP A 150 7.47 -18.97 6.19
N VAL A 151 7.19 -17.95 6.99
CA VAL A 151 7.42 -17.96 8.45
C VAL A 151 6.44 -18.90 9.15
N ASP A 152 5.16 -18.87 8.75
CA ASP A 152 4.10 -19.65 9.38
C ASP A 152 3.79 -20.96 8.61
N HIS A 153 4.61 -21.32 7.62
CA HIS A 153 4.44 -22.51 6.78
C HIS A 153 3.06 -22.63 6.12
N LEU A 154 2.58 -21.51 5.53
CA LEU A 154 1.27 -21.40 4.90
C LEU A 154 1.39 -21.41 3.35
N PRO A 155 1.42 -22.58 2.69
CA PRO A 155 1.72 -22.67 1.26
C PRO A 155 0.71 -21.95 0.37
N ILE A 156 -0.55 -21.89 0.77
CA ILE A 156 -1.60 -21.17 0.02
C ILE A 156 -1.33 -19.67 0.05
N VAL A 157 -0.96 -19.12 1.22
CA VAL A 157 -0.65 -17.71 1.40
C VAL A 157 0.58 -17.31 0.59
N HIS A 158 1.63 -18.14 0.62
CA HIS A 158 2.83 -17.97 -0.21
C HIS A 158 2.50 -17.94 -1.70
N THR A 159 1.67 -18.89 -2.17
CA THR A 159 1.24 -18.96 -3.60
C THR A 159 0.45 -17.71 -4.01
N ILE A 160 -0.45 -17.23 -3.15
CA ILE A 160 -1.18 -15.97 -3.39
C ILE A 160 -0.19 -14.82 -3.54
N GLY A 161 0.80 -14.71 -2.64
CA GLY A 161 1.84 -13.69 -2.71
C GLY A 161 2.66 -13.74 -3.98
N TYR A 162 3.00 -14.95 -4.46
CA TYR A 162 3.72 -15.12 -5.72
C TYR A 162 2.93 -14.63 -6.93
N VAL A 163 1.64 -14.97 -7.01
CA VAL A 163 0.77 -14.49 -8.10
C VAL A 163 0.60 -12.97 -8.03
N GLU A 164 0.37 -12.43 -6.83
CA GLU A 164 0.16 -11.01 -6.62
C GLU A 164 1.39 -10.16 -6.98
N MET A 165 2.60 -10.68 -6.81
CA MET A 165 3.82 -9.98 -7.25
C MET A 165 3.83 -9.70 -8.75
N TRP A 166 3.31 -10.62 -9.57
CA TRP A 166 3.20 -10.39 -11.01
C TRP A 166 2.13 -9.33 -11.33
N VAL A 167 1.01 -9.34 -10.60
CA VAL A 167 -0.02 -8.30 -10.73
C VAL A 167 0.54 -6.93 -10.34
N ALA A 168 1.27 -6.87 -9.23
CA ALA A 168 1.93 -5.64 -8.78
C ALA A 168 2.98 -5.14 -9.78
N LEU A 169 3.78 -6.04 -10.36
CA LEU A 169 4.77 -5.69 -11.39
C LEU A 169 4.09 -5.14 -12.65
N ALA A 170 3.00 -5.75 -13.09
CA ALA A 170 2.21 -5.25 -14.22
C ALA A 170 1.62 -3.86 -13.94
N ALA A 171 1.03 -3.67 -12.76
CA ALA A 171 0.49 -2.38 -12.33
C ALA A 171 1.58 -1.30 -12.23
N TRP A 172 2.75 -1.66 -11.67
CA TRP A 172 3.92 -0.78 -11.59
C TRP A 172 4.40 -0.36 -12.99
N THR A 173 4.60 -1.34 -13.87
CA THR A 173 5.08 -1.09 -15.23
C THR A 173 4.12 -0.19 -15.99
N GLY A 174 2.81 -0.48 -15.93
CA GLY A 174 1.77 0.32 -16.58
C GLY A 174 1.75 1.76 -16.06
N THR A 175 1.78 1.95 -14.75
CA THR A 175 1.79 3.28 -14.11
C THR A 175 3.07 4.03 -14.45
N PHE A 176 4.23 3.36 -14.44
CA PHE A 176 5.52 3.96 -14.77
C PHE A 176 5.59 4.41 -16.22
N VAL A 177 5.20 3.56 -17.17
CA VAL A 177 5.14 3.91 -18.60
C VAL A 177 4.19 5.09 -18.81
N TRP A 178 3.02 5.07 -18.18
CA TRP A 178 2.06 6.18 -18.29
C TRP A 178 2.62 7.48 -17.71
N MET A 179 3.31 7.41 -16.59
CA MET A 179 4.03 8.56 -16.02
C MET A 179 5.02 9.15 -17.03
N LEU A 180 5.87 8.31 -17.63
CA LEU A 180 6.85 8.76 -18.62
C LEU A 180 6.20 9.40 -19.85
N VAL A 181 5.12 8.79 -20.36
CA VAL A 181 4.38 9.35 -21.51
C VAL A 181 3.76 10.70 -21.16
N THR A 182 3.24 10.86 -19.94
CA THR A 182 2.65 12.12 -19.49
C THR A 182 3.73 13.21 -19.36
N ILE A 183 4.86 12.90 -18.74
CA ILE A 183 6.00 13.82 -18.63
C ILE A 183 6.48 14.22 -20.02
N TRP A 184 6.63 13.26 -20.95
CA TRP A 184 7.03 13.55 -22.32
C TRP A 184 6.07 14.49 -23.05
N ARG A 185 4.76 14.27 -22.90
CA ARG A 185 3.73 15.06 -23.57
C ARG A 185 3.60 16.46 -23.00
N ASP A 186 3.62 16.58 -21.68
CA ASP A 186 3.21 17.79 -20.99
C ASP A 186 4.40 18.69 -20.64
N VAL A 187 5.59 18.10 -20.46
CA VAL A 187 6.80 18.85 -20.03
C VAL A 187 7.79 19.01 -21.19
N LEU A 188 8.06 17.96 -21.97
CA LEU A 188 9.13 17.95 -22.96
C LEU A 188 8.68 18.33 -24.37
N ARG A 189 7.39 18.23 -24.70
CA ARG A 189 6.90 18.75 -25.98
C ARG A 189 6.69 20.26 -25.87
N PRO A 190 7.37 21.09 -26.69
CA PRO A 190 7.14 22.51 -26.67
C PRO A 190 5.67 22.79 -27.02
N VAL A 191 5.01 23.58 -26.17
CA VAL A 191 3.69 24.14 -26.45
C VAL A 191 3.80 24.90 -27.76
N ARG A 192 3.15 24.44 -28.83
CA ARG A 192 3.02 25.22 -30.07
C ARG A 192 2.34 26.53 -29.66
N PRO A 193 2.99 27.71 -29.89
CA PRO A 193 2.34 28.98 -29.57
C PRO A 193 1.02 29.03 -30.32
N ALA A 194 -0.06 29.34 -29.58
CA ALA A 194 -1.36 29.54 -30.18
C ALA A 194 -1.19 30.53 -31.32
N ARG A 195 -1.54 30.13 -32.57
CA ARG A 195 -1.56 31.02 -33.74
C ARG A 195 -2.37 32.23 -33.30
N ARG A 196 -1.73 33.40 -33.15
CA ARG A 196 -2.41 34.67 -32.96
C ARG A 196 -3.45 34.74 -34.08
N ALA A 197 -4.73 34.66 -33.71
CA ALA A 197 -5.80 34.99 -34.61
C ALA A 197 -5.52 36.40 -35.10
N ASP A 198 -5.23 36.52 -36.39
CA ASP A 198 -5.03 37.78 -37.09
C ASP A 198 -6.32 38.63 -36.90
N ARG A 199 -6.23 39.53 -35.93
CA ARG A 199 -7.26 40.57 -35.76
C ARG A 199 -6.95 41.64 -36.81
N SER A 200 -7.35 41.41 -38.06
CA SER A 200 -7.48 42.47 -39.03
C SER A 200 -8.54 43.44 -38.51
N PRO A 201 -8.25 44.74 -38.37
CA PRO A 201 -9.24 45.72 -37.99
C PRO A 201 -10.27 45.86 -39.13
N PRO A 202 -11.57 46.11 -38.84
CA PRO A 202 -12.55 46.34 -39.88
C PRO A 202 -12.19 47.60 -40.67
N ALA A 203 -12.12 47.42 -41.99
CA ALA A 203 -12.00 48.57 -42.91
C ALA A 203 -13.20 49.52 -42.73
N ARG A 204 -12.88 50.81 -42.59
CA ARG A 204 -13.88 51.89 -42.55
C ARG A 204 -14.47 52.16 -43.94
#